data_25b10822ce6bcad01592c96085a861a9
#
_entry.id   25b10822ce6bcad01592c96085a861a9
#
_cell.length_a   1.000
_cell.length_b   1.000
_cell.length_c   1.000
_cell.angle_alpha   90.00
_cell.angle_beta   90.00
_cell.angle_gamma   90.00
#
_symmetry.space_group_name_H-M   'P 1'
#
loop_
_entity.id
_entity.type
_entity.pdbx_description
1 polymer ?
#
loop_
_entity_poly.entity_id
_entity_poly.type
_entity_poly.pdbx_seq_one_letter_code
_entity_poly.pdbx_strand_id
1 'polypeptide(L)'
;SRGLGDVYKRQGNPSRGMRFAGVTGTNGKTSTTYMLKTIAEQQNIKVGLIGTIHIMIGSEVMNADRTTPASVDLQRTLRRMRDAGVELVIMEVSSHSLDQKRVYGIEFDTAAFTNLTQDHMDYHKTFDNYLMAKKKLFYSSKNAVINVDDVYAERIMEGIPAKSITFGVRNGADINATEIEITAKGVQFDLATPEGAARVNMPIPGLFNVFNAMAATGLALNLGFDLKTIKKGLESMHSVSGRLEPLSTNGKDFNVFLDFAHTPDALENILKTVHTLSLIHI
;
A
#
# COMPACT_ATOMS: atom_id res chain seq x y z
N SER A 1 18.20 -16.05 16.25
CA SER A 1 17.72 -14.72 16.70
C SER A 1 18.79 -13.79 17.26
N ARG A 2 19.94 -14.27 17.78
CA ARG A 2 21.03 -13.39 18.26
C ARG A 2 21.58 -12.47 17.15
N GLY A 3 21.72 -12.93 15.89
CA GLY A 3 22.30 -12.15 14.79
C GLY A 3 21.47 -10.97 14.32
N LEU A 4 20.12 -11.01 14.33
CA LEU A 4 19.28 -9.88 13.89
C LEU A 4 19.30 -8.70 14.87
N GLY A 5 19.32 -9.00 16.19
CA GLY A 5 19.46 -7.97 17.21
C GLY A 5 20.81 -7.24 17.15
N ASP A 6 21.87 -7.94 16.75
CA ASP A 6 23.20 -7.34 16.59
C ASP A 6 23.28 -6.45 15.35
N VAL A 7 22.65 -6.82 14.24
CA VAL A 7 22.57 -5.98 13.04
C VAL A 7 21.84 -4.67 13.35
N TYR A 8 20.72 -4.74 14.05
CA TYR A 8 19.94 -3.58 14.46
C TYR A 8 20.74 -2.63 15.37
N LYS A 9 21.42 -3.17 16.39
CA LYS A 9 22.26 -2.40 17.32
C LYS A 9 23.47 -1.75 16.60
N ARG A 10 24.16 -2.49 15.72
CA ARG A 10 25.32 -1.99 14.98
C ARG A 10 25.02 -0.80 14.08
N GLN A 11 23.77 -0.68 13.60
CA GLN A 11 23.31 0.46 12.80
C GLN A 11 22.75 1.62 13.67
N GLY A 12 22.84 1.53 15.02
CA GLY A 12 22.40 2.56 15.95
C GLY A 12 20.90 2.73 16.00
N ASN A 13 20.15 1.63 15.92
CA ASN A 13 18.68 1.61 15.94
C ASN A 13 18.07 2.63 14.95
N PRO A 14 18.30 2.49 13.64
CA PRO A 14 17.99 3.52 12.65
C PRO A 14 16.50 3.82 12.52
N SER A 15 15.61 2.91 12.94
CA SER A 15 14.17 3.14 12.94
C SER A 15 13.68 4.13 14.02
N ARG A 16 14.51 4.43 15.03
CA ARG A 16 14.11 5.39 16.07
C ARG A 16 14.05 6.81 15.52
N GLY A 17 12.98 7.52 15.87
CA GLY A 17 12.76 8.92 15.46
C GLY A 17 12.08 9.09 14.12
N MET A 18 11.77 8.02 13.40
CA MET A 18 10.93 8.03 12.21
C MET A 18 9.60 7.32 12.47
N ARG A 19 8.52 7.77 11.84
CA ARG A 19 7.24 7.04 11.81
C ARG A 19 7.25 5.99 10.72
N PHE A 20 6.47 4.91 10.90
CA PHE A 20 6.42 3.80 9.95
C PHE A 20 4.99 3.46 9.56
N ALA A 21 4.75 3.36 8.25
CA ALA A 21 3.53 2.80 7.67
C ALA A 21 3.88 1.56 6.84
N GLY A 22 3.22 0.43 7.12
CA GLY A 22 3.42 -0.82 6.43
C GLY A 22 2.20 -1.22 5.60
N VAL A 23 2.39 -1.76 4.40
CA VAL A 23 1.30 -2.29 3.58
C VAL A 23 1.58 -3.74 3.22
N THR A 24 0.67 -4.64 3.59
CA THR A 24 0.71 -6.05 3.21
C THR A 24 -0.59 -6.44 2.49
N GLY A 25 -0.52 -7.52 1.74
CA GLY A 25 -1.61 -8.08 0.92
C GLY A 25 -1.04 -8.80 -0.29
N THR A 26 -1.88 -9.43 -1.07
CA THR A 26 -1.45 -10.01 -2.36
C THR A 26 -1.29 -8.88 -3.37
N ASN A 27 -2.33 -8.11 -3.62
CA ASN A 27 -2.39 -7.01 -4.58
C ASN A 27 -2.55 -5.65 -3.88
N GLY A 28 -2.25 -4.54 -4.57
CA GLY A 28 -2.50 -3.18 -4.11
C GLY A 28 -1.40 -2.55 -3.25
N LYS A 29 -0.40 -3.27 -2.78
CA LYS A 29 0.67 -2.75 -1.92
C LYS A 29 1.36 -1.50 -2.51
N THR A 30 1.86 -1.62 -3.71
CA THR A 30 2.60 -0.54 -4.39
C THR A 30 1.73 0.71 -4.57
N SER A 31 0.54 0.57 -5.14
CA SER A 31 -0.35 1.72 -5.36
C SER A 31 -0.71 2.41 -4.04
N THR A 32 -1.04 1.64 -3.00
CA THR A 32 -1.36 2.18 -1.66
C THR A 32 -0.18 2.94 -1.05
N THR A 33 1.06 2.41 -1.17
CA THR A 33 2.24 3.10 -0.63
C THR A 33 2.55 4.41 -1.36
N TYR A 34 2.37 4.44 -2.68
CA TYR A 34 2.52 5.67 -3.46
C TYR A 34 1.41 6.70 -3.16
N MET A 35 0.15 6.27 -3.00
CA MET A 35 -0.94 7.14 -2.59
C MET A 35 -0.67 7.78 -1.21
N LEU A 36 -0.23 6.99 -0.24
CA LEU A 36 0.13 7.52 1.08
C LEU A 36 1.31 8.50 0.99
N LYS A 37 2.29 8.21 0.12
CA LYS A 37 3.41 9.14 -0.14
C LYS A 37 2.91 10.48 -0.67
N THR A 38 2.04 10.49 -1.68
CA THR A 38 1.51 11.74 -2.23
C THR A 38 0.67 12.52 -1.20
N ILE A 39 -0.05 11.83 -0.32
CA ILE A 39 -0.78 12.46 0.80
C ILE A 39 0.20 13.14 1.77
N ALA A 40 1.24 12.44 2.21
CA ALA A 40 2.21 12.97 3.16
C ALA A 40 3.00 14.17 2.59
N GLU A 41 3.33 14.14 1.32
CA GLU A 41 4.03 15.23 0.62
C GLU A 41 3.20 16.52 0.50
N GLN A 42 1.84 16.45 0.63
CA GLN A 42 1.01 17.66 0.68
C GLN A 42 1.30 18.52 1.93
N GLN A 43 1.88 17.95 2.97
CA GLN A 43 2.32 18.65 4.18
C GLN A 43 3.83 18.84 4.25
N ASN A 44 4.54 18.70 3.15
CA ASN A 44 6.00 18.81 3.05
C ASN A 44 6.77 17.83 3.96
N ILE A 45 6.15 16.71 4.35
CA ILE A 45 6.79 15.66 5.13
C ILE A 45 7.81 14.94 4.23
N LYS A 46 9.05 14.82 4.71
CA LYS A 46 10.07 14.07 3.98
C LYS A 46 9.85 12.57 4.12
N VAL A 47 9.44 11.96 3.02
CA VAL A 47 9.07 10.54 2.94
C VAL A 47 10.26 9.68 2.48
N GLY A 48 10.42 8.52 3.13
CA GLY A 48 11.16 7.38 2.63
C GLY A 48 10.19 6.31 2.14
N LEU A 49 10.39 5.79 0.94
CA LEU A 49 9.55 4.70 0.39
C LEU A 49 10.41 3.47 0.13
N ILE A 50 9.92 2.31 0.54
CA ILE A 50 10.55 1.01 0.26
C ILE A 50 9.50 0.12 -0.40
N GLY A 51 9.68 -0.22 -1.65
CA GLY A 51 8.70 -0.98 -2.42
C GLY A 51 9.27 -1.85 -3.51
N THR A 52 8.39 -2.47 -4.27
CA THR A 52 8.74 -3.41 -5.34
C THR A 52 9.48 -2.73 -6.49
N ILE A 53 9.12 -1.48 -6.82
CA ILE A 53 9.68 -0.76 -7.96
C ILE A 53 10.91 0.04 -7.54
N HIS A 54 10.78 0.83 -6.49
CA HIS A 54 11.84 1.74 -6.06
C HIS A 54 12.02 1.75 -4.54
N ILE A 55 13.23 2.15 -4.15
CA ILE A 55 13.53 2.70 -2.83
C ILE A 55 13.74 4.20 -3.03
N MET A 56 12.99 5.04 -2.28
CA MET A 56 13.09 6.50 -2.38
C MET A 56 13.50 7.10 -1.04
N ILE A 57 14.37 8.10 -1.08
CA ILE A 57 14.79 8.90 0.08
C ILE A 57 14.55 10.37 -0.27
N GLY A 58 13.36 10.89 0.06
CA GLY A 58 12.92 12.17 -0.49
C GLY A 58 12.87 12.12 -2.02
N SER A 59 13.67 12.96 -2.69
CA SER A 59 13.75 13.00 -4.17
C SER A 59 14.76 11.99 -4.78
N GLU A 60 15.61 11.36 -3.97
CA GLU A 60 16.54 10.32 -4.46
C GLU A 60 15.76 9.03 -4.75
N VAL A 61 15.92 8.48 -5.96
CA VAL A 61 15.24 7.26 -6.43
C VAL A 61 16.28 6.20 -6.76
N MET A 62 16.10 5.00 -6.23
CA MET A 62 16.97 3.84 -6.48
C MET A 62 16.09 2.65 -6.89
N ASN A 63 16.59 1.81 -7.78
CA ASN A 63 15.91 0.56 -8.13
C ASN A 63 15.89 -0.38 -6.93
N ALA A 64 14.80 -1.10 -6.78
CA ALA A 64 14.63 -2.11 -5.74
C ALA A 64 14.93 -3.51 -6.29
N ASP A 65 15.79 -4.26 -5.61
CA ASP A 65 16.04 -5.67 -5.96
C ASP A 65 14.92 -6.59 -5.43
N ARG A 66 14.19 -6.14 -4.41
CA ARG A 66 13.12 -6.90 -3.74
C ARG A 66 12.10 -5.95 -3.15
N THR A 67 10.83 -6.39 -3.10
CA THR A 67 9.73 -5.64 -2.46
C THR A 67 10.08 -5.18 -1.04
N THR A 68 10.70 -6.05 -0.26
CA THR A 68 11.21 -5.73 1.08
C THR A 68 12.67 -6.23 1.15
N PRO A 69 13.65 -5.36 1.36
CA PRO A 69 15.07 -5.73 1.39
C PRO A 69 15.40 -6.79 2.46
N ALA A 70 16.53 -7.46 2.33
CA ALA A 70 17.07 -8.32 3.38
C ALA A 70 17.40 -7.49 4.64
N SER A 71 17.42 -8.13 5.83
CA SER A 71 17.51 -7.42 7.12
C SER A 71 18.68 -6.44 7.20
N VAL A 72 19.85 -6.81 6.70
CA VAL A 72 21.05 -5.94 6.73
C VAL A 72 20.87 -4.72 5.83
N ASP A 73 20.39 -4.94 4.62
CA ASP A 73 20.21 -3.87 3.63
C ASP A 73 19.04 -2.95 4.02
N LEU A 74 17.98 -3.51 4.61
CA LEU A 74 16.90 -2.72 5.20
C LEU A 74 17.43 -1.77 6.27
N GLN A 75 18.22 -2.27 7.22
CA GLN A 75 18.79 -1.42 8.28
C GLN A 75 19.75 -0.36 7.74
N ARG A 76 20.54 -0.67 6.71
CA ARG A 76 21.39 0.33 6.01
C ARG A 76 20.53 1.39 5.33
N THR A 77 19.47 0.99 4.64
CA THR A 77 18.55 1.90 3.98
C THR A 77 17.86 2.82 4.99
N LEU A 78 17.36 2.27 6.10
CA LEU A 78 16.76 3.05 7.19
C LEU A 78 17.77 4.03 7.83
N ARG A 79 19.04 3.63 7.96
CA ARG A 79 20.09 4.53 8.40
C ARG A 79 20.28 5.72 7.47
N ARG A 80 20.35 5.46 6.15
CA ARG A 80 20.42 6.53 5.14
C ARG A 80 19.20 7.45 5.18
N MET A 81 17.99 6.88 5.32
CA MET A 81 16.75 7.64 5.45
C MET A 81 16.79 8.57 6.67
N ARG A 82 17.17 8.05 7.84
CA ARG A 82 17.31 8.83 9.07
C ARG A 82 18.33 9.95 8.90
N ASP A 83 19.52 9.63 8.39
CA ASP A 83 20.61 10.59 8.22
C ASP A 83 20.26 11.66 7.17
N ALA A 84 19.33 11.36 6.24
CA ALA A 84 18.74 12.30 5.29
C ALA A 84 17.56 13.10 5.86
N GLY A 85 17.15 12.87 7.11
CA GLY A 85 16.04 13.59 7.75
C GLY A 85 14.65 13.13 7.30
N VAL A 86 14.49 11.86 6.91
CA VAL A 86 13.17 11.26 6.63
C VAL A 86 12.36 11.22 7.93
N GLU A 87 11.10 11.64 7.86
CA GLU A 87 10.16 11.68 8.99
C GLU A 87 9.18 10.51 8.97
N LEU A 88 8.79 10.07 7.78
CA LEU A 88 7.85 8.95 7.56
C LEU A 88 8.44 7.96 6.58
N VAL A 89 8.55 6.70 7.01
CA VAL A 89 8.91 5.57 6.15
C VAL A 89 7.65 4.80 5.78
N ILE A 90 7.37 4.71 4.49
CA ILE A 90 6.26 3.94 3.94
C ILE A 90 6.85 2.72 3.23
N MET A 91 6.40 1.52 3.59
CA MET A 91 6.99 0.33 3.01
C MET A 91 5.98 -0.76 2.66
N GLU A 92 6.25 -1.41 1.53
CA GLU A 92 5.61 -2.66 1.19
C GLU A 92 6.24 -3.78 2.05
N VAL A 93 5.37 -4.52 2.75
CA VAL A 93 5.82 -5.63 3.64
C VAL A 93 5.29 -6.94 3.07
N SER A 94 6.17 -7.67 2.38
CA SER A 94 5.84 -8.95 1.77
C SER A 94 5.68 -10.06 2.82
N SER A 95 4.88 -11.08 2.53
CA SER A 95 4.72 -12.26 3.40
C SER A 95 6.05 -12.98 3.66
N HIS A 96 6.92 -13.06 2.65
CA HIS A 96 8.28 -13.58 2.79
C HIS A 96 9.10 -12.77 3.80
N SER A 97 9.01 -11.43 3.75
CA SER A 97 9.76 -10.58 4.67
C SER A 97 9.31 -10.74 6.11
N LEU A 98 8.02 -10.94 6.33
CA LEU A 98 7.44 -11.20 7.64
C LEU A 98 7.83 -12.58 8.18
N ASP A 99 7.75 -13.59 7.33
CA ASP A 99 8.13 -14.94 7.70
C ASP A 99 9.64 -15.07 7.98
N GLN A 100 10.47 -14.45 7.14
CA GLN A 100 11.93 -14.41 7.29
C GLN A 100 12.40 -13.37 8.32
N LYS A 101 11.49 -12.69 9.04
CA LYS A 101 11.80 -11.68 10.06
C LYS A 101 12.67 -10.52 9.57
N ARG A 102 12.57 -10.14 8.28
CA ARG A 102 13.39 -9.06 7.70
C ARG A 102 13.08 -7.70 8.33
N VAL A 103 11.83 -7.50 8.76
CA VAL A 103 11.34 -6.27 9.42
C VAL A 103 11.36 -6.36 10.96
N TYR A 104 12.04 -7.37 11.51
CA TYR A 104 12.13 -7.55 12.97
C TYR A 104 12.76 -6.31 13.64
N GLY A 105 12.11 -5.84 14.73
CA GLY A 105 12.54 -4.66 15.48
C GLY A 105 12.05 -3.33 14.91
N ILE A 106 11.24 -3.33 13.85
CA ILE A 106 10.51 -2.16 13.39
C ILE A 106 9.13 -2.17 14.03
N GLU A 107 8.77 -1.08 14.69
CA GLU A 107 7.42 -0.82 15.18
C GLU A 107 6.69 0.06 14.16
N PHE A 108 5.54 -0.39 13.68
CA PHE A 108 4.74 0.36 12.72
C PHE A 108 3.70 1.22 13.47
N ASP A 109 3.62 2.50 13.16
CA ASP A 109 2.56 3.36 13.69
C ASP A 109 1.20 2.96 13.11
N THR A 110 1.22 2.51 11.85
CA THR A 110 0.03 1.98 11.19
C THR A 110 0.40 0.95 10.13
N ALA A 111 -0.46 -0.04 9.89
CA ALA A 111 -0.29 -1.03 8.84
C ALA A 111 -1.61 -1.35 8.14
N ALA A 112 -1.57 -1.61 6.83
CA ALA A 112 -2.76 -1.97 6.05
C ALA A 112 -2.70 -3.42 5.55
N PHE A 113 -3.86 -4.09 5.59
CA PHE A 113 -4.17 -5.33 4.88
C PHE A 113 -5.07 -5.02 3.69
N THR A 114 -4.59 -5.23 2.49
CA THR A 114 -5.34 -4.93 1.26
C THR A 114 -6.23 -6.09 0.82
N ASN A 115 -5.67 -7.29 0.70
CA ASN A 115 -6.38 -8.51 0.29
C ASN A 115 -5.51 -9.75 0.42
N LEU A 116 -6.14 -10.93 0.30
CA LEU A 116 -5.45 -12.21 0.22
C LEU A 116 -6.04 -13.09 -0.88
N THR A 117 -5.32 -13.21 -1.99
CA THR A 117 -5.65 -14.11 -3.09
C THR A 117 -4.51 -15.11 -3.34
N GLN A 118 -4.71 -16.07 -4.23
CA GLN A 118 -3.71 -17.11 -4.46
C GLN A 118 -2.41 -16.52 -5.04
N ASP A 119 -1.34 -16.65 -4.26
CA ASP A 119 0.01 -16.30 -4.64
C ASP A 119 1.02 -16.98 -3.71
N HIS A 120 2.26 -17.16 -4.15
CA HIS A 120 3.36 -17.69 -3.32
C HIS A 120 3.10 -19.03 -2.62
N MET A 121 2.27 -19.91 -3.23
CA MET A 121 1.98 -21.23 -2.66
C MET A 121 3.17 -22.19 -2.74
N ASP A 122 4.10 -21.94 -3.63
CA ASP A 122 5.41 -22.60 -3.70
C ASP A 122 6.21 -22.44 -2.40
N TYR A 123 6.14 -21.27 -1.79
CA TYR A 123 6.83 -20.92 -0.53
C TYR A 123 5.99 -21.28 0.71
N HIS A 124 4.77 -20.77 0.81
CA HIS A 124 3.95 -20.88 2.01
C HIS A 124 3.26 -22.25 2.17
N LYS A 125 3.14 -23.03 1.10
CA LYS A 125 2.52 -24.38 1.02
C LYS A 125 1.01 -24.39 1.25
N THR A 126 0.50 -23.59 2.18
CA THR A 126 -0.94 -23.49 2.47
C THR A 126 -1.40 -22.05 2.54
N PHE A 127 -2.69 -21.82 2.28
CA PHE A 127 -3.31 -20.50 2.44
C PHE A 127 -3.22 -19.99 3.89
N ASP A 128 -3.35 -20.90 4.86
CA ASP A 128 -3.23 -20.57 6.27
C ASP A 128 -1.85 -20.04 6.63
N ASN A 129 -0.79 -20.69 6.18
CA ASN A 129 0.57 -20.19 6.40
C ASN A 129 0.78 -18.83 5.76
N TYR A 130 0.22 -18.60 4.58
CA TYR A 130 0.29 -17.33 3.86
C TYR A 130 -0.45 -16.22 4.62
N LEU A 131 -1.66 -16.49 5.09
CA LEU A 131 -2.45 -15.61 5.96
C LEU A 131 -1.68 -15.28 7.24
N MET A 132 -1.22 -16.31 7.95
CA MET A 132 -0.51 -16.15 9.22
C MET A 132 0.82 -15.39 9.05
N ALA A 133 1.49 -15.56 7.92
CA ALA A 133 2.68 -14.77 7.61
C ALA A 133 2.35 -13.27 7.51
N LYS A 134 1.28 -12.88 6.78
CA LYS A 134 0.85 -11.47 6.67
C LYS A 134 0.34 -10.91 8.00
N LYS A 135 -0.38 -11.70 8.78
CA LYS A 135 -0.90 -11.32 10.10
C LYS A 135 0.21 -10.89 11.08
N LYS A 136 1.45 -11.41 10.90
CA LYS A 136 2.61 -11.02 11.72
C LYS A 136 2.88 -9.52 11.73
N LEU A 137 2.54 -8.78 10.66
CA LEU A 137 2.71 -7.33 10.58
C LEU A 137 1.94 -6.61 11.70
N PHE A 138 0.72 -7.04 11.98
CA PHE A 138 -0.18 -6.37 12.91
C PHE A 138 0.17 -6.60 14.39
N TYR A 139 1.01 -7.58 14.70
CA TYR A 139 1.58 -7.74 16.06
C TYR A 139 2.69 -6.73 16.36
N SER A 140 3.27 -6.10 15.35
CA SER A 140 4.27 -5.03 15.47
C SER A 140 3.72 -3.66 15.06
N SER A 141 2.40 -3.51 14.97
CA SER A 141 1.72 -2.28 14.57
C SER A 141 0.85 -1.75 15.70
N LYS A 142 0.82 -0.40 15.87
CA LYS A 142 -0.07 0.27 16.84
C LYS A 142 -1.51 0.30 16.32
N ASN A 143 -1.66 0.58 15.02
CA ASN A 143 -2.96 0.68 14.35
C ASN A 143 -2.98 -0.21 13.10
N ALA A 144 -4.15 -0.77 12.79
CA ALA A 144 -4.41 -1.60 11.63
C ALA A 144 -5.49 -0.98 10.74
N VAL A 145 -5.33 -1.12 9.43
CA VAL A 145 -6.30 -0.70 8.40
C VAL A 145 -6.68 -1.94 7.61
N ILE A 146 -7.91 -2.41 7.74
CA ILE A 146 -8.30 -3.74 7.28
C ILE A 146 -9.40 -3.66 6.23
N ASN A 147 -9.17 -4.30 5.08
CA ASN A 147 -10.20 -4.48 4.05
C ASN A 147 -11.21 -5.51 4.50
N VAL A 148 -12.42 -5.07 4.88
CA VAL A 148 -13.50 -5.98 5.32
C VAL A 148 -14.29 -6.61 4.18
N ASP A 149 -14.05 -6.21 2.95
CA ASP A 149 -14.59 -6.89 1.77
C ASP A 149 -13.79 -8.16 1.42
N ASP A 150 -12.59 -8.31 1.98
CA ASP A 150 -11.82 -9.55 1.87
C ASP A 150 -12.29 -10.58 2.89
N VAL A 151 -12.53 -11.81 2.44
CA VAL A 151 -13.08 -12.91 3.24
C VAL A 151 -12.17 -13.32 4.42
N TYR A 152 -10.91 -12.94 4.39
CA TYR A 152 -9.94 -13.22 5.45
C TYR A 152 -9.79 -12.09 6.48
N ALA A 153 -10.54 -11.00 6.34
CA ALA A 153 -10.46 -9.83 7.21
C ALA A 153 -10.63 -10.19 8.70
N GLU A 154 -11.67 -10.96 9.04
CA GLU A 154 -11.94 -11.38 10.41
C GLU A 154 -10.77 -12.18 11.00
N ARG A 155 -10.18 -13.09 10.21
CA ARG A 155 -9.03 -13.89 10.64
C ARG A 155 -7.76 -13.05 10.81
N ILE A 156 -7.60 -11.98 10.06
CA ILE A 156 -6.51 -11.01 10.27
C ILE A 156 -6.73 -10.25 11.58
N MET A 157 -7.94 -9.77 11.85
CA MET A 157 -8.27 -8.97 13.04
C MET A 157 -8.27 -9.78 14.34
N GLU A 158 -8.55 -11.07 14.28
CA GLU A 158 -8.63 -11.93 15.45
C GLU A 158 -7.32 -11.93 16.25
N GLY A 159 -7.36 -11.46 17.52
CA GLY A 159 -6.24 -11.54 18.47
C GLY A 159 -5.03 -10.66 18.14
N ILE A 160 -5.12 -9.70 17.22
CA ILE A 160 -4.08 -8.69 17.02
C ILE A 160 -4.21 -7.58 18.07
N PRO A 161 -3.10 -7.01 18.60
CA PRO A 161 -3.14 -5.92 19.58
C PRO A 161 -3.43 -4.56 18.95
N ALA A 162 -3.26 -4.42 17.62
CA ALA A 162 -3.43 -3.16 16.90
C ALA A 162 -4.90 -2.69 16.93
N LYS A 163 -5.13 -1.40 17.15
CA LYS A 163 -6.45 -0.79 16.97
C LYS A 163 -6.83 -0.82 15.50
N SER A 164 -7.96 -1.41 15.18
CA SER A 164 -8.39 -1.58 13.79
C SER A 164 -9.35 -0.47 13.36
N ILE A 165 -9.11 0.10 12.19
CA ILE A 165 -10.06 0.85 11.36
C ILE A 165 -10.31 0.03 10.10
N THR A 166 -11.54 -0.06 9.67
CA THR A 166 -11.95 -0.91 8.54
C THR A 166 -12.21 -0.10 7.29
N PHE A 167 -12.01 -0.69 6.12
CA PHE A 167 -12.42 -0.09 4.86
C PHE A 167 -13.06 -1.11 3.92
N GLY A 168 -13.95 -0.63 3.05
CA GLY A 168 -14.64 -1.44 2.05
C GLY A 168 -15.71 -0.65 1.32
N VAL A 169 -16.28 -1.22 0.26
CA VAL A 169 -17.43 -0.64 -0.47
C VAL A 169 -18.76 -1.20 0.05
N ARG A 170 -18.73 -2.24 0.88
CA ARG A 170 -19.90 -2.80 1.54
C ARG A 170 -20.27 -1.98 2.78
N ASN A 171 -21.54 -2.01 3.15
CA ASN A 171 -22.03 -1.31 4.34
C ASN A 171 -21.35 -1.82 5.62
N GLY A 172 -21.03 -0.90 6.53
CA GLY A 172 -20.49 -1.22 7.86
C GLY A 172 -18.98 -1.04 8.02
N ALA A 173 -18.26 -0.61 6.98
CA ALA A 173 -16.85 -0.20 7.12
C ALA A 173 -16.75 1.23 7.66
N ASP A 174 -15.68 1.52 8.46
CA ASP A 174 -15.41 2.86 8.97
C ASP A 174 -15.04 3.84 7.85
N ILE A 175 -14.36 3.34 6.80
CA ILE A 175 -14.03 4.07 5.58
C ILE A 175 -14.74 3.40 4.43
N ASN A 176 -15.60 4.14 3.76
CA ASN A 176 -16.45 3.61 2.70
C ASN A 176 -16.39 4.50 1.46
N ALA A 177 -16.52 3.88 0.28
CA ALA A 177 -16.64 4.58 -1.00
C ALA A 177 -17.98 4.25 -1.67
N THR A 178 -18.72 5.29 -2.03
CA THR A 178 -20.01 5.18 -2.73
C THR A 178 -19.99 6.05 -3.98
N GLU A 179 -21.06 5.99 -4.80
CA GLU A 179 -21.16 6.76 -6.05
C GLU A 179 -19.92 6.67 -6.92
N ILE A 180 -19.42 5.43 -7.10
CA ILE A 180 -18.17 5.16 -7.81
C ILE A 180 -18.40 5.21 -9.31
N GLU A 181 -17.74 6.16 -9.97
CA GLU A 181 -17.73 6.32 -11.42
C GLU A 181 -16.32 6.03 -11.95
N ILE A 182 -16.21 5.12 -12.92
CA ILE A 182 -14.93 4.70 -13.52
C ILE A 182 -14.90 5.15 -14.98
N THR A 183 -13.87 5.89 -15.35
CA THR A 183 -13.63 6.34 -16.72
C THR A 183 -12.18 6.04 -17.14
N ALA A 184 -11.87 6.18 -18.43
CA ALA A 184 -10.49 6.05 -18.91
C ALA A 184 -9.54 7.10 -18.32
N LYS A 185 -10.06 8.22 -17.80
CA LYS A 185 -9.28 9.31 -17.21
C LYS A 185 -9.07 9.17 -15.70
N GLY A 186 -9.78 8.23 -15.05
CA GLY A 186 -9.68 8.05 -13.62
C GLY A 186 -10.97 7.55 -12.98
N VAL A 187 -11.03 7.64 -11.65
CA VAL A 187 -12.20 7.29 -10.84
C VAL A 187 -12.68 8.50 -10.05
N GLN A 188 -13.99 8.59 -9.89
CA GLN A 188 -14.65 9.53 -8.99
C GLN A 188 -15.48 8.75 -7.99
N PHE A 189 -15.47 9.16 -6.72
CA PHE A 189 -16.25 8.49 -5.68
C PHE A 189 -16.46 9.40 -4.47
N ASP A 190 -17.53 9.14 -3.73
CA ASP A 190 -17.76 9.76 -2.43
C ASP A 190 -17.06 8.92 -1.36
N LEU A 191 -16.05 9.51 -0.72
CA LEU A 191 -15.27 8.92 0.36
C LEU A 191 -15.86 9.34 1.69
N ALA A 192 -16.41 8.41 2.46
CA ALA A 192 -16.85 8.62 3.83
C ALA A 192 -15.82 8.07 4.80
N THR A 193 -15.53 8.82 5.88
CA THR A 193 -14.56 8.48 6.92
C THR A 193 -15.11 8.89 8.29
N PRO A 194 -14.53 8.42 9.41
CA PRO A 194 -14.89 8.91 10.74
C PRO A 194 -14.72 10.42 10.95
N GLU A 195 -13.89 11.08 10.13
CA GLU A 195 -13.63 12.54 10.19
C GLU A 195 -14.53 13.36 9.25
N GLY A 196 -15.38 12.71 8.45
CA GLY A 196 -16.29 13.35 7.51
C GLY A 196 -16.28 12.71 6.14
N ALA A 197 -16.85 13.40 5.15
CA ALA A 197 -16.96 12.91 3.78
C ALA A 197 -16.42 13.91 2.76
N ALA A 198 -15.94 13.39 1.62
CA ALA A 198 -15.44 14.21 0.52
C ALA A 198 -15.66 13.51 -0.83
N ARG A 199 -16.02 14.26 -1.87
CA ARG A 199 -15.94 13.77 -3.26
C ARG A 199 -14.47 13.78 -3.70
N VAL A 200 -13.97 12.64 -4.16
CA VAL A 200 -12.58 12.44 -4.63
C VAL A 200 -12.58 12.19 -6.13
N ASN A 201 -11.71 12.91 -6.86
CA ASN A 201 -11.49 12.75 -8.30
C ASN A 201 -10.04 12.31 -8.53
N MET A 202 -9.80 11.01 -8.60
CA MET A 202 -8.46 10.47 -8.73
C MET A 202 -8.14 10.15 -10.20
N PRO A 203 -7.02 10.65 -10.78
CA PRO A 203 -6.70 10.49 -12.19
C PRO A 203 -6.07 9.14 -12.52
N ILE A 204 -6.52 8.07 -11.85
CA ILE A 204 -6.07 6.70 -12.08
C ILE A 204 -7.32 5.81 -12.16
N PRO A 205 -7.54 5.09 -13.29
CA PRO A 205 -8.73 4.28 -13.47
C PRO A 205 -8.70 2.97 -12.66
N GLY A 206 -9.87 2.35 -12.51
CA GLY A 206 -10.03 1.01 -11.95
C GLY A 206 -10.58 0.98 -10.52
N LEU A 207 -11.54 0.10 -10.30
CA LEU A 207 -12.17 -0.10 -8.98
C LEU A 207 -11.16 -0.48 -7.89
N PHE A 208 -10.16 -1.29 -8.23
CA PHE A 208 -9.11 -1.67 -7.28
C PHE A 208 -8.31 -0.46 -6.76
N ASN A 209 -8.23 0.64 -7.53
CA ASN A 209 -7.60 1.88 -7.06
C ASN A 209 -8.48 2.64 -6.06
N VAL A 210 -9.79 2.47 -6.08
CA VAL A 210 -10.67 2.97 -5.00
C VAL A 210 -10.36 2.24 -3.68
N PHE A 211 -10.19 0.92 -3.72
CA PHE A 211 -9.76 0.15 -2.53
C PHE A 211 -8.36 0.58 -2.03
N ASN A 212 -7.41 0.79 -2.95
CA ASN A 212 -6.08 1.28 -2.59
C ASN A 212 -6.14 2.69 -1.96
N ALA A 213 -7.02 3.56 -2.47
CA ALA A 213 -7.24 4.91 -1.94
C ALA A 213 -7.86 4.86 -0.54
N MET A 214 -8.84 3.99 -0.29
CA MET A 214 -9.40 3.80 1.05
C MET A 214 -8.35 3.26 2.04
N ALA A 215 -7.52 2.30 1.61
CA ALA A 215 -6.41 1.80 2.44
C ALA A 215 -5.41 2.92 2.78
N ALA A 216 -5.02 3.73 1.79
CA ALA A 216 -4.13 4.88 1.99
C ALA A 216 -4.78 5.94 2.90
N THR A 217 -6.10 6.17 2.76
CA THR A 217 -6.88 7.05 3.65
C THR A 217 -6.80 6.58 5.10
N GLY A 218 -7.05 5.30 5.38
CA GLY A 218 -6.97 4.77 6.74
C GLY A 218 -5.58 4.89 7.36
N LEU A 219 -4.54 4.60 6.57
CA LEU A 219 -3.15 4.81 7.00
C LEU A 219 -2.89 6.29 7.31
N ALA A 220 -3.37 7.20 6.46
CA ALA A 220 -3.19 8.63 6.62
C ALA A 220 -3.91 9.17 7.86
N LEU A 221 -5.16 8.77 8.10
CA LEU A 221 -5.92 9.11 9.31
C LEU A 221 -5.18 8.67 10.58
N ASN A 222 -4.69 7.43 10.62
CA ASN A 222 -3.90 6.91 11.74
C ASN A 222 -2.57 7.69 11.96
N LEU A 223 -2.07 8.34 10.92
CA LEU A 223 -0.90 9.22 10.99
C LEU A 223 -1.26 10.69 11.30
N GLY A 224 -2.55 11.00 11.49
CA GLY A 224 -3.03 12.33 11.86
C GLY A 224 -3.16 13.31 10.69
N PHE A 225 -3.27 12.83 9.45
CA PHE A 225 -3.60 13.68 8.30
C PHE A 225 -5.09 13.96 8.25
N ASP A 226 -5.48 15.21 8.02
CA ASP A 226 -6.87 15.59 7.84
C ASP A 226 -7.44 15.17 6.47
N LEU A 227 -8.76 15.09 6.35
CA LEU A 227 -9.45 14.66 5.14
C LEU A 227 -9.17 15.57 3.92
N LYS A 228 -8.93 16.86 4.15
CA LYS A 228 -8.58 17.81 3.08
C LYS A 228 -7.22 17.49 2.47
N THR A 229 -6.23 17.20 3.31
CA THR A 229 -4.88 16.77 2.89
C THR A 229 -4.94 15.43 2.16
N ILE A 230 -5.71 14.48 2.69
CA ILE A 230 -5.91 13.16 2.08
C ILE A 230 -6.52 13.30 0.68
N LYS A 231 -7.64 14.03 0.56
CA LYS A 231 -8.28 14.31 -0.75
C LYS A 231 -7.28 14.91 -1.73
N LYS A 232 -6.58 15.98 -1.33
CA LYS A 232 -5.62 16.66 -2.19
C LYS A 232 -4.50 15.72 -2.66
N GLY A 233 -3.98 14.86 -1.78
CA GLY A 233 -2.95 13.89 -2.12
C GLY A 233 -3.45 12.83 -3.11
N LEU A 234 -4.66 12.29 -2.91
CA LEU A 234 -5.25 11.32 -3.82
C LEU A 234 -5.51 11.93 -5.21
N GLU A 235 -6.01 13.16 -5.27
CA GLU A 235 -6.29 13.87 -6.53
C GLU A 235 -5.03 14.32 -7.27
N SER A 236 -3.89 14.49 -6.55
CA SER A 236 -2.59 14.79 -7.16
C SER A 236 -1.80 13.54 -7.59
N MET A 237 -2.37 12.36 -7.37
CA MET A 237 -1.72 11.11 -7.72
C MET A 237 -1.55 10.98 -9.24
N HIS A 238 -0.33 10.65 -9.67
CA HIS A 238 -0.07 10.24 -11.04
C HIS A 238 -0.01 8.71 -11.13
N SER A 239 0.02 8.18 -12.36
CA SER A 239 0.19 6.74 -12.57
C SER A 239 1.46 6.23 -11.89
N VAL A 240 1.37 5.08 -11.25
CA VAL A 240 2.54 4.35 -10.76
C VAL A 240 3.08 3.49 -11.89
N SER A 241 4.39 3.53 -12.12
CA SER A 241 5.00 2.76 -13.20
C SER A 241 4.64 1.27 -13.10
N GLY A 242 4.17 0.70 -14.20
CA GLY A 242 3.70 -0.69 -14.27
C GLY A 242 2.42 -0.98 -13.46
N ARG A 243 1.58 0.01 -13.15
CA ARG A 243 0.29 -0.16 -12.46
C ARG A 243 -0.81 0.55 -13.25
N LEU A 244 -1.40 -0.17 -14.21
CA LEU A 244 -2.35 0.36 -15.20
C LEU A 244 -1.83 1.69 -15.77
N GLU A 245 -0.53 1.75 -16.06
CA GLU A 245 0.17 2.92 -16.54
C GLU A 245 -0.21 3.19 -17.99
N PRO A 246 -0.85 4.32 -18.30
CA PRO A 246 -1.18 4.67 -19.67
C PRO A 246 0.09 5.04 -20.43
N LEU A 247 0.33 4.40 -21.58
CA LEU A 247 1.42 4.71 -22.48
C LEU A 247 0.96 5.65 -23.60
N SER A 248 1.82 6.62 -23.98
CA SER A 248 1.53 7.54 -25.08
C SER A 248 1.38 6.77 -26.40
N THR A 249 0.29 7.01 -27.11
CA THR A 249 0.02 6.46 -28.45
C THR A 249 0.25 7.46 -29.56
N ASN A 250 0.85 8.62 -29.26
CA ASN A 250 1.12 9.71 -30.21
C ASN A 250 -0.14 10.17 -30.98
N GLY A 251 -1.29 10.24 -30.29
CA GLY A 251 -2.57 10.69 -30.85
C GLY A 251 -3.33 9.65 -31.68
N LYS A 252 -2.94 8.39 -31.63
CA LYS A 252 -3.70 7.30 -32.26
C LYS A 252 -4.96 6.97 -31.47
N ASP A 253 -5.97 6.45 -32.15
CA ASP A 253 -7.30 6.15 -31.59
C ASP A 253 -7.35 4.79 -30.88
N PHE A 254 -6.41 4.55 -29.98
CA PHE A 254 -6.41 3.40 -29.07
C PHE A 254 -5.60 3.74 -27.80
N ASN A 255 -5.87 3.01 -26.72
CA ASN A 255 -5.13 3.14 -25.47
C ASN A 255 -4.23 1.93 -25.25
N VAL A 256 -3.05 2.14 -24.70
CA VAL A 256 -2.11 1.11 -24.29
C VAL A 256 -1.83 1.29 -22.80
N PHE A 257 -1.93 0.21 -22.04
CA PHE A 257 -1.62 0.21 -20.61
C PHE A 257 -0.51 -0.80 -20.31
N LEU A 258 0.40 -0.42 -19.42
CA LEU A 258 1.41 -1.29 -18.85
C LEU A 258 0.99 -1.68 -17.42
N ASP A 259 0.96 -2.98 -17.13
CA ASP A 259 0.67 -3.48 -15.78
C ASP A 259 1.52 -4.70 -15.42
N PHE A 260 1.84 -4.84 -14.15
CA PHE A 260 2.61 -5.96 -13.59
C PHE A 260 1.73 -7.16 -13.20
N ALA A 261 0.45 -7.17 -13.56
CA ALA A 261 -0.47 -8.27 -13.26
C ALA A 261 0.06 -9.59 -13.84
N HIS A 262 0.29 -10.58 -12.97
CA HIS A 262 0.83 -11.89 -13.32
C HIS A 262 0.16 -13.03 -12.53
N THR A 263 -0.82 -12.70 -11.68
CA THR A 263 -1.68 -13.69 -11.01
C THR A 263 -3.07 -13.71 -11.67
N PRO A 264 -3.81 -14.83 -11.60
CA PRO A 264 -5.15 -14.91 -12.18
C PRO A 264 -6.08 -13.79 -11.71
N ASP A 265 -6.13 -13.52 -10.41
CA ASP A 265 -6.93 -12.46 -9.83
C ASP A 265 -6.52 -11.06 -10.33
N ALA A 266 -5.22 -10.77 -10.38
CA ALA A 266 -4.74 -9.48 -10.87
C ALA A 266 -5.07 -9.28 -12.36
N LEU A 267 -4.90 -10.31 -13.20
CA LEU A 267 -5.26 -10.27 -14.62
C LEU A 267 -6.77 -10.08 -14.80
N GLU A 268 -7.59 -10.79 -14.05
CA GLU A 268 -9.04 -10.64 -14.11
C GLU A 268 -9.48 -9.21 -13.77
N ASN A 269 -8.90 -8.61 -12.72
CA ASN A 269 -9.20 -7.24 -12.31
C ASN A 269 -8.80 -6.21 -13.37
N ILE A 270 -7.62 -6.38 -13.99
CA ILE A 270 -7.17 -5.51 -15.09
C ILE A 270 -8.08 -5.66 -16.30
N LEU A 271 -8.37 -6.89 -16.72
CA LEU A 271 -9.22 -7.15 -17.89
C LEU A 271 -10.65 -6.60 -17.69
N LYS A 272 -11.25 -6.78 -16.51
CA LYS A 272 -12.53 -6.15 -16.16
C LYS A 272 -12.47 -4.62 -16.26
N THR A 273 -11.40 -4.03 -15.76
CA THR A 273 -11.21 -2.57 -15.84
C THR A 273 -11.10 -2.13 -17.30
N VAL A 274 -10.23 -2.75 -18.08
CA VAL A 274 -10.05 -2.41 -19.51
C VAL A 274 -11.34 -2.61 -20.29
N HIS A 275 -12.09 -3.69 -20.01
CA HIS A 275 -13.40 -3.93 -20.64
C HIS A 275 -14.40 -2.81 -20.31
N THR A 276 -14.45 -2.34 -19.07
CA THR A 276 -15.30 -1.21 -18.67
C THR A 276 -14.90 0.10 -19.36
N LEU A 277 -13.62 0.28 -19.63
CA LEU A 277 -13.08 1.47 -20.29
C LEU A 277 -13.21 1.43 -21.81
N SER A 278 -13.39 0.26 -22.39
CA SER A 278 -13.49 0.07 -23.85
C SER A 278 -14.95 0.02 -24.29
N LEU A 279 -15.32 0.93 -25.19
CA LEU A 279 -16.62 0.91 -25.90
C LEU A 279 -16.61 -0.04 -27.09
N ILE A 280 -15.46 -0.62 -27.43
CA ILE A 280 -15.27 -1.53 -28.56
C ILE A 280 -15.05 -2.94 -28.00
N HIS A 281 -15.97 -3.85 -28.29
CA HIS A 281 -15.79 -5.27 -27.98
C HIS A 281 -14.67 -5.85 -28.88
N ILE A 282 -13.68 -6.43 -28.24
CA ILE A 282 -12.71 -7.28 -28.92
C ILE A 282 -13.30 -8.67 -29.07
#